data_080e777e917dff54bb850f6fac02c6f1
#
_entry.id   080e777e917dff54bb850f6fac02c6f1
#
_cell.length_a   1.000
_cell.length_b   1.000
_cell.length_c   1.000
_cell.angle_alpha   90.00
_cell.angle_beta   90.00
_cell.angle_gamma   90.00
#
_symmetry.space_group_name_H-M   'P 1'
#
loop_
_entity.id
_entity.type
_entity.pdbx_description
1 polymer ?
#
loop_
_entity_poly.entity_id
_entity_poly.type
_entity_poly.pdbx_seq_one_letter_code
_entity_poly.pdbx_strand_id
1 'polypeptide(L)'
;MNETAQKQLEYPVSDPSISIFDIFPGIFTEAKDLAETRQKTEVDRLPVDIYRYNRTCFPVWMRLLDTGNADYICIAHDRTKEIYLTRKVDQVGEEAKAAAKVKSEFVANITHELRTPVNGILGNIMSLREIEEDSKKLQIISLVERGCADMNAIINNILDFSKLEAGKFTLEQREFDFRSMMEYVKANHKNKIAEKGLQFSMSISPEIPEHIIGDELRIVQVLNNLLSNACKFTSVGRIAVEVVKTSQIHNRMELFFLVIDTGIGISKEDQDKLFQSFSQVDASISRRYGGTGLGLNICKQLVELMDGSIHVESTQGQGSMFSFQIWVGIPQSELQTSQSLQDPTTKFVSSIHSLAEFTAENGMDHVRKYGTQENREELKRDLNKLILSVEMDNWVKAEEFAAMVRELTMDAPQEVKSGVLRLKMAVQKQNYDTVNTYYQALKEILKN
;
A
#
# COMPACT_ATOMS: atom_id res chain seq x y z
N MET A 1 -53.22 1.64 18.54
CA MET A 1 -51.79 1.61 18.88
C MET A 1 -51.40 0.20 19.22
N ASN A 2 -50.24 -0.32 18.74
CA ASN A 2 -49.75 -1.64 19.17
C ASN A 2 -49.05 -1.54 20.55
N GLU A 3 -48.80 -2.69 21.21
CA GLU A 3 -48.16 -2.73 22.55
C GLU A 3 -46.82 -2.00 22.64
N THR A 4 -45.99 -2.07 21.59
CA THR A 4 -44.69 -1.39 21.55
C THR A 4 -44.88 0.12 21.55
N ALA A 5 -45.80 0.63 20.74
CA ALA A 5 -46.11 2.05 20.69
C ALA A 5 -46.68 2.56 22.00
N GLN A 6 -47.57 1.78 22.63
CA GLN A 6 -48.13 2.09 23.94
C GLN A 6 -47.04 2.21 25.02
N LYS A 7 -46.11 1.26 25.07
CA LYS A 7 -44.96 1.31 26.02
C LYS A 7 -44.02 2.48 25.77
N GLN A 8 -43.73 2.78 24.50
CA GLN A 8 -42.81 3.86 24.16
C GLN A 8 -43.42 5.26 24.32
N LEU A 9 -44.74 5.40 24.04
CA LEU A 9 -45.43 6.68 24.10
C LEU A 9 -46.02 6.97 25.46
N GLU A 10 -46.12 5.99 26.35
CA GLU A 10 -46.62 6.09 27.73
C GLU A 10 -48.07 6.59 27.84
N TYR A 11 -48.86 6.53 26.75
CA TYR A 11 -50.28 6.91 26.80
C TYR A 11 -51.10 5.82 27.47
N PRO A 12 -52.11 6.20 28.29
CA PRO A 12 -53.04 5.23 28.92
C PRO A 12 -53.79 4.43 27.88
N VAL A 13 -53.83 3.09 28.04
CA VAL A 13 -54.45 2.14 27.08
C VAL A 13 -55.97 2.40 26.88
N SER A 14 -56.64 3.01 27.87
CA SER A 14 -58.07 3.21 27.92
C SER A 14 -58.58 4.64 27.62
N ASP A 15 -57.70 5.51 27.16
CA ASP A 15 -58.06 6.90 26.83
C ASP A 15 -58.50 7.02 25.36
N PRO A 16 -59.81 7.16 25.08
CA PRO A 16 -60.32 7.30 23.72
C PRO A 16 -60.07 8.65 23.12
N SER A 17 -59.52 9.62 23.89
CA SER A 17 -59.29 10.99 23.47
C SER A 17 -57.92 11.22 22.84
N ILE A 18 -57.01 10.20 22.81
CA ILE A 18 -55.69 10.32 22.23
C ILE A 18 -55.77 10.59 20.72
N SER A 19 -55.32 11.74 20.31
CA SER A 19 -55.27 12.13 18.91
C SER A 19 -53.86 11.96 18.33
N ILE A 20 -53.75 11.68 17.02
CA ILE A 20 -52.49 11.73 16.29
C ILE A 20 -51.84 13.10 16.38
N PHE A 21 -52.63 14.16 16.57
CA PHE A 21 -52.14 15.54 16.79
C PHE A 21 -51.38 15.71 18.11
N ASP A 22 -51.71 14.91 19.14
CA ASP A 22 -50.99 14.92 20.42
C ASP A 22 -49.62 14.22 20.31
N ILE A 23 -49.54 13.24 19.45
CA ILE A 23 -48.31 12.45 19.22
C ILE A 23 -47.35 13.16 18.27
N PHE A 24 -47.90 13.86 17.28
CA PHE A 24 -47.15 14.55 16.22
C PHE A 24 -47.57 16.02 16.08
N PRO A 25 -47.50 16.87 17.12
CA PRO A 25 -48.01 18.24 17.10
C PRO A 25 -47.27 19.16 16.10
N GLY A 26 -46.06 18.79 15.71
CA GLY A 26 -45.28 19.58 14.74
C GLY A 26 -45.59 19.27 13.27
N ILE A 27 -46.40 18.23 13.00
CA ILE A 27 -46.67 17.78 11.62
C ILE A 27 -48.13 17.84 11.30
N PHE A 28 -49.01 17.44 12.22
CA PHE A 28 -50.44 17.39 12.03
C PHE A 28 -51.08 18.47 12.88
N THR A 29 -51.62 19.48 12.23
CA THR A 29 -52.43 20.54 12.86
C THR A 29 -53.88 20.46 12.41
N GLU A 30 -54.15 19.96 11.21
CA GLU A 30 -55.47 19.78 10.64
C GLU A 30 -55.55 18.44 9.88
N ALA A 31 -56.75 17.92 9.65
CA ALA A 31 -56.99 16.64 8.95
C ALA A 31 -56.42 16.62 7.51
N LYS A 32 -56.35 17.78 6.84
CA LYS A 32 -55.77 17.89 5.50
C LYS A 32 -54.27 17.60 5.47
N ASP A 33 -53.54 17.82 6.58
CA ASP A 33 -52.12 17.61 6.69
C ASP A 33 -51.75 16.12 6.57
N LEU A 34 -52.71 15.23 6.90
CA LEU A 34 -52.53 13.78 6.73
C LEU A 34 -52.36 13.37 5.25
N ALA A 35 -53.16 13.98 4.35
CA ALA A 35 -53.06 13.68 2.91
C ALA A 35 -51.74 14.19 2.31
N GLU A 36 -51.31 15.41 2.69
CA GLU A 36 -50.03 15.97 2.24
C GLU A 36 -48.85 15.20 2.78
N THR A 37 -48.87 14.83 4.04
CA THR A 37 -47.80 14.03 4.67
C THR A 37 -47.71 12.61 4.07
N ARG A 38 -48.88 12.00 3.73
CA ARG A 38 -48.91 10.76 2.98
C ARG A 38 -48.15 10.85 1.67
N GLN A 39 -48.41 11.87 0.87
CA GLN A 39 -47.80 12.08 -0.43
C GLN A 39 -46.28 12.24 -0.32
N LYS A 40 -45.79 12.90 0.74
CA LYS A 40 -44.35 13.01 1.07
C LYS A 40 -43.75 11.69 1.52
N THR A 41 -44.49 10.85 2.25
CA THR A 41 -44.01 9.58 2.80
C THR A 41 -44.21 8.37 1.87
N GLU A 42 -44.94 8.50 0.77
CA GLU A 42 -45.01 7.47 -0.28
C GLU A 42 -43.66 7.21 -0.96
N VAL A 43 -42.82 8.26 -1.09
CA VAL A 43 -41.53 8.19 -1.77
C VAL A 43 -40.39 7.97 -0.78
N ASP A 44 -40.44 8.52 0.44
CA ASP A 44 -39.36 8.41 1.43
C ASP A 44 -39.88 8.44 2.87
N ARG A 45 -39.05 8.07 3.83
CA ARG A 45 -39.35 8.12 5.26
C ARG A 45 -39.13 9.54 5.76
N LEU A 46 -40.08 10.08 6.50
CA LEU A 46 -39.98 11.44 7.06
C LEU A 46 -39.34 11.42 8.45
N PRO A 47 -38.23 12.16 8.69
CA PRO A 47 -37.67 12.29 10.01
C PRO A 47 -38.49 13.25 10.83
N VAL A 48 -39.01 12.82 11.96
CA VAL A 48 -39.89 13.59 12.83
C VAL A 48 -39.66 13.27 14.31
N ASP A 49 -40.06 14.21 15.17
CA ASP A 49 -40.09 13.95 16.60
C ASP A 49 -41.52 13.58 17.02
N ILE A 50 -41.66 12.50 17.79
CA ILE A 50 -42.92 12.09 18.40
C ILE A 50 -42.89 12.36 19.90
N TYR A 51 -44.04 12.70 20.44
CA TYR A 51 -44.20 13.12 21.81
C TYR A 51 -44.88 12.03 22.65
N ARG A 52 -44.30 11.79 23.83
CA ARG A 52 -44.88 10.93 24.86
C ARG A 52 -45.96 11.68 25.64
N TYR A 53 -46.75 10.96 26.39
CA TYR A 53 -47.76 11.51 27.30
C TYR A 53 -47.16 12.50 28.29
N ASN A 54 -45.97 12.27 28.78
CA ASN A 54 -45.21 13.17 29.68
C ASN A 54 -44.60 14.39 28.95
N ARG A 55 -44.92 14.64 27.69
CA ARG A 55 -44.43 15.71 26.82
C ARG A 55 -42.93 15.66 26.47
N THR A 56 -42.25 14.57 26.78
CA THR A 56 -40.93 14.35 26.22
C THR A 56 -41.04 13.83 24.80
N CYS A 57 -40.06 14.16 23.94
CA CYS A 57 -40.05 13.70 22.55
C CYS A 57 -38.84 12.84 22.25
N PHE A 58 -38.93 12.09 21.17
CA PHE A 58 -37.80 11.31 20.61
C PHE A 58 -37.95 11.26 19.09
N PRO A 59 -36.79 11.16 18.37
CA PRO A 59 -36.76 11.17 16.91
C PRO A 59 -37.14 9.81 16.33
N VAL A 60 -37.99 9.85 15.28
CA VAL A 60 -38.37 8.63 14.54
C VAL A 60 -38.28 8.86 13.03
N TRP A 61 -38.17 7.76 12.28
CA TRP A 61 -38.56 7.71 10.89
C TRP A 61 -40.05 7.39 10.83
N MET A 62 -40.88 8.27 10.26
CA MET A 62 -42.32 8.07 10.11
C MET A 62 -42.67 7.75 8.65
N ARG A 63 -43.61 6.81 8.49
CA ARG A 63 -44.27 6.51 7.23
C ARG A 63 -45.76 6.36 7.46
N LEU A 64 -46.58 7.01 6.61
CA LEU A 64 -48.02 6.85 6.60
C LEU A 64 -48.44 5.96 5.43
N LEU A 65 -49.25 4.96 5.72
CA LEU A 65 -49.87 4.09 4.71
C LEU A 65 -51.38 4.25 4.76
N ASP A 66 -52.01 4.46 3.60
CA ASP A 66 -53.45 4.49 3.43
C ASP A 66 -53.99 3.05 3.27
N THR A 67 -54.97 2.70 4.01
CA THR A 67 -55.66 1.39 3.93
C THR A 67 -56.84 1.36 2.96
N GLY A 68 -57.20 2.49 2.36
CA GLY A 68 -58.31 2.61 1.38
C GLY A 68 -59.70 2.90 1.98
N ASN A 69 -59.84 2.89 3.31
CA ASN A 69 -61.13 3.12 4.01
C ASN A 69 -61.17 4.41 4.83
N ALA A 70 -60.43 5.41 4.42
CA ALA A 70 -60.18 6.67 5.18
C ALA A 70 -59.38 6.44 6.50
N ASP A 71 -58.79 5.23 6.67
CA ASP A 71 -57.92 4.88 7.78
C ASP A 71 -56.46 4.92 7.35
N TYR A 72 -55.59 5.31 8.28
CA TYR A 72 -54.15 5.40 8.06
C TYR A 72 -53.37 4.53 9.05
N ILE A 73 -52.35 3.82 8.57
CA ILE A 73 -51.36 3.17 9.40
C ILE A 73 -50.14 4.04 9.48
N CYS A 74 -49.79 4.49 10.68
CA CYS A 74 -48.53 5.19 10.95
C CYS A 74 -47.47 4.18 11.44
N ILE A 75 -46.37 4.06 10.70
CA ILE A 75 -45.21 3.28 11.09
C ILE A 75 -44.14 4.26 11.56
N ALA A 76 -43.75 4.15 12.83
CA ALA A 76 -42.68 4.96 13.41
C ALA A 76 -41.52 4.03 13.85
N HIS A 77 -40.33 4.37 13.43
CA HIS A 77 -39.09 3.67 13.81
C HIS A 77 -38.21 4.57 14.68
N ASP A 78 -38.00 4.20 15.91
CA ASP A 78 -37.20 4.95 16.89
C ASP A 78 -35.73 5.07 16.45
N ARG A 79 -35.22 6.29 16.32
CA ARG A 79 -33.87 6.62 15.91
C ARG A 79 -32.96 7.04 17.05
N THR A 80 -33.44 7.02 18.27
CA THR A 80 -32.68 7.50 19.44
C THR A 80 -31.31 6.85 19.53
N LYS A 81 -31.26 5.53 19.38
CA LYS A 81 -30.02 4.76 19.44
C LYS A 81 -29.11 5.05 18.25
N GLU A 82 -29.65 5.17 17.05
CA GLU A 82 -28.92 5.49 15.81
C GLU A 82 -28.24 6.87 15.95
N ILE A 83 -29.00 7.90 16.30
CA ILE A 83 -28.49 9.26 16.46
C ILE A 83 -27.46 9.32 17.59
N TYR A 84 -27.71 8.65 18.70
CA TYR A 84 -26.74 8.59 19.81
C TYR A 84 -25.42 7.96 19.36
N LEU A 85 -25.46 6.83 18.65
CA LEU A 85 -24.26 6.14 18.17
C LEU A 85 -23.52 7.00 17.14
N THR A 86 -24.24 7.62 16.19
CA THR A 86 -23.63 8.52 15.19
C THR A 86 -22.90 9.67 15.87
N ARG A 87 -23.56 10.37 16.80
CA ARG A 87 -22.91 11.46 17.56
C ARG A 87 -21.68 10.99 18.35
N LYS A 88 -21.76 9.80 18.93
CA LYS A 88 -20.61 9.24 19.67
C LYS A 88 -19.44 8.87 18.76
N VAL A 89 -19.73 8.35 17.56
CA VAL A 89 -18.70 8.08 16.56
C VAL A 89 -18.06 9.38 16.09
N ASP A 90 -18.85 10.40 15.80
CA ASP A 90 -18.35 11.71 15.39
C ASP A 90 -17.49 12.35 16.48
N GLN A 91 -17.94 12.30 17.74
CA GLN A 91 -17.18 12.82 18.86
C GLN A 91 -15.82 12.11 19.02
N VAL A 92 -15.81 10.76 19.02
CA VAL A 92 -14.56 9.97 19.11
C VAL A 92 -13.64 10.27 17.92
N GLY A 93 -14.22 10.45 16.72
CA GLY A 93 -13.49 10.85 15.52
C GLY A 93 -12.80 12.22 15.66
N GLU A 94 -13.49 13.21 16.20
CA GLU A 94 -12.91 14.54 16.42
C GLU A 94 -11.84 14.54 17.54
N GLU A 95 -12.08 13.81 18.62
CA GLU A 95 -11.07 13.64 19.70
C GLU A 95 -9.79 12.96 19.16
N ALA A 96 -9.94 11.91 18.33
CA ALA A 96 -8.80 11.22 17.71
C ALA A 96 -8.03 12.14 16.76
N LYS A 97 -8.73 12.93 15.91
CA LYS A 97 -8.09 13.93 15.02
C LYS A 97 -7.35 15.00 15.82
N ALA A 98 -7.94 15.51 16.90
CA ALA A 98 -7.30 16.50 17.76
C ALA A 98 -6.03 15.94 18.41
N ALA A 99 -6.07 14.71 18.93
CA ALA A 99 -4.92 14.03 19.50
C ALA A 99 -3.81 13.80 18.47
N ALA A 100 -4.15 13.37 17.26
CA ALA A 100 -3.20 13.18 16.16
C ALA A 100 -2.54 14.50 15.74
N LYS A 101 -3.30 15.61 15.71
CA LYS A 101 -2.77 16.95 15.43
C LYS A 101 -1.74 17.38 16.46
N VAL A 102 -2.06 17.28 17.76
CA VAL A 102 -1.14 17.64 18.85
C VAL A 102 0.11 16.79 18.81
N LYS A 103 -0.01 15.47 18.58
CA LYS A 103 1.12 14.55 18.42
C LYS A 103 2.03 14.97 17.25
N SER A 104 1.43 15.34 16.11
CA SER A 104 2.18 15.78 14.93
C SER A 104 2.93 17.10 15.14
N GLU A 105 2.30 18.07 15.79
CA GLU A 105 2.93 19.37 16.14
C GLU A 105 4.07 19.19 17.13
N PHE A 106 3.88 18.34 18.15
CA PHE A 106 4.92 18.00 19.11
C PHE A 106 6.14 17.38 18.43
N VAL A 107 5.93 16.38 17.58
CA VAL A 107 7.01 15.71 16.84
C VAL A 107 7.73 16.71 15.91
N ALA A 108 7.00 17.59 15.23
CA ALA A 108 7.60 18.60 14.35
C ALA A 108 8.51 19.55 15.13
N ASN A 109 8.07 20.03 16.31
CA ASN A 109 8.85 20.92 17.16
C ASN A 109 10.11 20.23 17.71
N ILE A 110 9.98 19.03 18.27
CA ILE A 110 11.14 18.25 18.75
C ILE A 110 12.14 17.98 17.65
N THR A 111 11.66 17.65 16.44
CA THR A 111 12.52 17.40 15.28
C THR A 111 13.34 18.63 14.92
N HIS A 112 12.72 19.82 14.95
CA HIS A 112 13.43 21.08 14.68
C HIS A 112 14.47 21.36 15.79
N GLU A 113 14.12 21.15 17.05
CA GLU A 113 15.03 21.34 18.19
C GLU A 113 16.19 20.34 18.19
N LEU A 114 16.00 19.12 17.69
CA LEU A 114 17.08 18.13 17.56
C LEU A 114 17.97 18.40 16.32
N ARG A 115 17.42 18.87 15.22
CA ARG A 115 18.18 19.15 14.00
C ARG A 115 19.21 20.26 14.20
N THR A 116 18.88 21.30 14.96
CA THR A 116 19.74 22.46 15.19
C THR A 116 21.07 22.07 15.85
N PRO A 117 21.12 21.38 17.01
CA PRO A 117 22.38 20.98 17.63
C PRO A 117 23.15 19.96 16.80
N VAL A 118 22.46 19.01 16.13
CA VAL A 118 23.12 18.04 15.26
C VAL A 118 23.83 18.71 14.09
N ASN A 119 23.19 19.67 13.43
CA ASN A 119 23.81 20.45 12.36
C ASN A 119 24.94 21.34 12.90
N GLY A 120 24.83 21.86 14.10
CA GLY A 120 25.92 22.60 14.76
C GLY A 120 27.15 21.71 15.02
N ILE A 121 26.94 20.48 15.53
CA ILE A 121 28.02 19.49 15.70
C ILE A 121 28.65 19.18 14.33
N LEU A 122 27.82 18.88 13.33
CA LEU A 122 28.29 18.55 11.97
C LEU A 122 29.13 19.70 11.37
N GLY A 123 28.68 20.95 11.49
CA GLY A 123 29.42 22.11 11.01
C GLY A 123 30.80 22.28 11.69
N ASN A 124 30.85 22.10 13.01
CA ASN A 124 32.12 22.16 13.75
C ASN A 124 33.07 21.02 13.36
N ILE A 125 32.55 19.82 13.14
CA ILE A 125 33.34 18.66 12.71
C ILE A 125 33.86 18.84 11.29
N MET A 126 33.08 19.40 10.37
CA MET A 126 33.51 19.71 9.02
C MET A 126 34.63 20.76 9.02
N SER A 127 34.51 21.82 9.82
CA SER A 127 35.58 22.82 10.00
C SER A 127 36.86 22.23 10.60
N LEU A 128 36.71 21.28 11.56
CA LEU A 128 37.84 20.57 12.14
C LEU A 128 38.55 19.70 11.10
N ARG A 129 37.80 19.06 10.22
CA ARG A 129 38.34 18.23 9.13
C ARG A 129 39.18 19.01 8.15
N GLU A 130 38.83 20.26 7.86
CA GLU A 130 39.58 21.12 6.93
C GLU A 130 40.98 21.50 7.43
N ILE A 131 41.19 21.48 8.77
CA ILE A 131 42.44 21.91 9.39
C ILE A 131 43.26 20.75 9.99
N GLU A 132 42.68 19.50 10.02
CA GLU A 132 43.33 18.37 10.63
C GLU A 132 44.09 17.53 9.58
N GLU A 133 45.36 17.22 9.89
CA GLU A 133 46.22 16.43 9.02
C GLU A 133 46.51 15.03 9.56
N ASP A 134 46.24 14.77 10.87
CA ASP A 134 46.46 13.47 11.50
C ASP A 134 45.45 12.44 11.00
N SER A 135 45.95 11.39 10.35
CA SER A 135 45.12 10.32 9.78
C SER A 135 44.21 9.63 10.79
N LYS A 136 44.65 9.45 12.06
CA LYS A 136 43.82 8.83 13.11
C LYS A 136 42.70 9.75 13.55
N LYS A 137 42.97 11.05 13.65
CA LYS A 137 41.95 12.04 14.00
C LYS A 137 40.95 12.21 12.87
N LEU A 138 41.39 12.20 11.61
CA LEU A 138 40.52 12.21 10.42
C LEU A 138 39.56 11.00 10.39
N GLN A 139 40.03 9.80 10.85
CA GLN A 139 39.16 8.65 11.01
C GLN A 139 38.07 8.87 12.08
N ILE A 140 38.44 9.48 13.22
CA ILE A 140 37.46 9.82 14.27
C ILE A 140 36.46 10.86 13.78
N ILE A 141 36.93 11.91 13.08
CA ILE A 141 36.11 12.94 12.48
C ILE A 141 35.07 12.30 11.52
N SER A 142 35.53 11.40 10.63
CA SER A 142 34.64 10.69 9.71
C SER A 142 33.60 9.77 10.42
N LEU A 143 33.96 9.25 11.61
CA LEU A 143 33.00 8.50 12.43
C LEU A 143 31.92 9.40 13.02
N VAL A 144 32.28 10.58 13.51
CA VAL A 144 31.33 11.56 14.05
C VAL A 144 30.44 12.12 12.95
N GLU A 145 31.00 12.45 11.77
CA GLU A 145 30.20 12.87 10.61
C GLU A 145 29.13 11.85 10.23
N ARG A 146 29.51 10.56 10.19
CA ARG A 146 28.55 9.46 9.95
C ARG A 146 27.48 9.38 11.03
N GLY A 147 27.86 9.50 12.31
CA GLY A 147 26.90 9.52 13.40
C GLY A 147 25.89 10.69 13.31
N CYS A 148 26.34 11.88 12.92
CA CYS A 148 25.45 13.01 12.69
C CYS A 148 24.52 12.79 11.48
N ALA A 149 25.01 12.19 10.40
CA ALA A 149 24.20 11.85 9.22
C ALA A 149 23.11 10.81 9.57
N ASP A 150 23.48 9.77 10.33
CA ASP A 150 22.54 8.74 10.83
C ASP A 150 21.45 9.37 11.71
N MET A 151 21.83 10.30 12.60
CA MET A 151 20.91 11.01 13.48
C MET A 151 19.93 11.89 12.70
N ASN A 152 20.42 12.62 11.68
CA ASN A 152 19.57 13.40 10.77
C ASN A 152 18.59 12.49 9.99
N ALA A 153 19.02 11.32 9.53
CA ALA A 153 18.15 10.35 8.87
C ALA A 153 17.04 9.85 9.81
N ILE A 154 17.36 9.55 11.06
CA ILE A 154 16.38 9.14 12.08
C ILE A 154 15.36 10.27 12.33
N ILE A 155 15.83 11.49 12.53
CA ILE A 155 15.00 12.68 12.75
C ILE A 155 14.03 12.88 11.59
N ASN A 156 14.51 12.79 10.35
CA ASN A 156 13.67 12.93 9.15
C ASN A 156 12.63 11.80 9.04
N ASN A 157 13.01 10.56 9.37
CA ASN A 157 12.08 9.43 9.37
C ASN A 157 10.94 9.60 10.40
N ILE A 158 11.26 10.12 11.60
CA ILE A 158 10.23 10.40 12.63
C ILE A 158 9.28 11.49 12.15
N LEU A 159 9.80 12.53 11.49
CA LEU A 159 9.00 13.62 10.94
C LEU A 159 8.11 13.16 9.79
N ASP A 160 8.67 12.40 8.83
CA ASP A 160 7.90 11.83 7.72
C ASP A 160 6.79 10.90 8.25
N PHE A 161 7.12 10.01 9.19
CA PHE A 161 6.14 9.14 9.83
C PHE A 161 4.99 9.93 10.49
N SER A 162 5.33 10.99 11.26
CA SER A 162 4.33 11.82 11.92
C SER A 162 3.40 12.57 10.93
N LYS A 163 3.96 13.05 9.79
CA LYS A 163 3.17 13.69 8.74
C LYS A 163 2.26 12.70 8.02
N LEU A 164 2.76 11.48 7.76
CA LEU A 164 2.01 10.40 7.13
C LEU A 164 0.83 9.96 8.03
N GLU A 165 1.08 9.71 9.32
CA GLU A 165 0.03 9.36 10.29
C GLU A 165 -1.06 10.44 10.42
N ALA A 166 -0.67 11.71 10.32
CA ALA A 166 -1.61 12.83 10.39
C ALA A 166 -2.37 13.09 9.08
N GLY A 167 -2.10 12.35 8.00
CA GLY A 167 -2.69 12.57 6.67
C GLY A 167 -2.31 13.93 6.05
N LYS A 168 -1.21 14.54 6.52
CA LYS A 168 -0.72 15.86 6.05
C LYS A 168 0.39 15.75 5.01
N PHE A 169 0.70 14.54 4.58
CA PHE A 169 1.75 14.31 3.60
C PHE A 169 1.20 14.50 2.19
N THR A 170 1.86 15.33 1.40
CA THR A 170 1.50 15.58 0.00
C THR A 170 2.66 15.21 -0.91
N LEU A 171 2.37 14.47 -1.98
CA LEU A 171 3.34 14.14 -3.00
C LEU A 171 3.55 15.34 -3.95
N GLU A 172 4.79 15.53 -4.37
CA GLU A 172 5.12 16.46 -5.45
C GLU A 172 4.96 15.75 -6.80
N GLN A 173 4.35 16.46 -7.76
CA GLN A 173 4.20 15.96 -9.13
C GLN A 173 5.07 16.82 -10.04
N ARG A 174 6.29 16.31 -10.33
CA ARG A 174 7.26 16.98 -11.19
C ARG A 174 7.71 16.05 -12.30
N GLU A 175 8.02 16.63 -13.46
CA GLU A 175 8.74 15.95 -14.52
C GLU A 175 10.23 15.85 -14.16
N PHE A 176 10.79 14.64 -14.30
CA PHE A 176 12.21 14.39 -14.03
C PHE A 176 12.76 13.27 -14.92
N ASP A 177 14.09 13.25 -15.09
CA ASP A 177 14.82 12.19 -15.80
C ASP A 177 14.95 10.96 -14.92
N PHE A 178 14.19 9.93 -15.29
CA PHE A 178 14.14 8.67 -14.54
C PHE A 178 15.47 7.91 -14.56
N ARG A 179 16.18 7.93 -15.69
CA ARG A 179 17.45 7.22 -15.82
C ARG A 179 18.55 7.88 -15.01
N SER A 180 18.63 9.20 -15.04
CA SER A 180 19.54 9.98 -14.21
C SER A 180 19.29 9.77 -12.72
N MET A 181 18.02 9.72 -12.29
CA MET A 181 17.64 9.37 -10.91
C MET A 181 18.15 7.98 -10.53
N MET A 182 17.94 6.97 -11.38
CA MET A 182 18.38 5.60 -11.09
C MET A 182 19.91 5.46 -11.06
N GLU A 183 20.64 6.15 -11.95
CA GLU A 183 22.11 6.19 -11.89
C GLU A 183 22.60 6.90 -10.61
N TYR A 184 21.92 7.95 -10.15
CA TYR A 184 22.21 8.57 -8.85
C TYR A 184 22.05 7.58 -7.70
N VAL A 185 20.94 6.82 -7.64
CA VAL A 185 20.72 5.77 -6.64
C VAL A 185 21.83 4.73 -6.70
N LYS A 186 22.18 4.28 -7.90
CA LYS A 186 23.25 3.30 -8.13
C LYS A 186 24.60 3.80 -7.62
N ALA A 187 24.99 5.04 -7.94
CA ALA A 187 26.24 5.65 -7.53
C ALA A 187 26.36 5.72 -5.99
N ASN A 188 25.27 6.09 -5.31
CA ASN A 188 25.24 6.21 -3.84
C ASN A 188 25.49 4.88 -3.12
N HIS A 189 25.10 3.75 -3.71
CA HIS A 189 25.23 2.44 -3.08
C HIS A 189 26.42 1.62 -3.58
N LYS A 190 26.89 1.87 -4.82
CA LYS A 190 27.95 1.08 -5.48
C LYS A 190 29.20 0.93 -4.63
N ASN A 191 29.73 2.03 -4.09
CA ASN A 191 30.98 2.02 -3.32
C ASN A 191 30.81 1.22 -2.01
N LYS A 192 29.73 1.46 -1.28
CA LYS A 192 29.45 0.78 -0.01
C LYS A 192 29.22 -0.73 -0.18
N ILE A 193 28.61 -1.13 -1.28
CA ILE A 193 28.38 -2.53 -1.65
C ILE A 193 29.72 -3.18 -2.05
N ALA A 194 30.53 -2.48 -2.87
CA ALA A 194 31.85 -2.97 -3.29
C ALA A 194 32.84 -3.09 -2.12
N GLU A 195 32.84 -2.16 -1.15
CA GLU A 195 33.65 -2.24 0.07
C GLU A 195 33.36 -3.50 0.88
N LYS A 196 32.16 -4.07 0.79
CA LYS A 196 31.78 -5.33 1.39
C LYS A 196 32.12 -6.56 0.52
N GLY A 197 32.66 -6.37 -0.68
CA GLY A 197 32.95 -7.44 -1.63
C GLY A 197 31.69 -8.04 -2.28
N LEU A 198 30.57 -7.35 -2.23
CA LEU A 198 29.30 -7.80 -2.83
C LEU A 198 29.21 -7.37 -4.30
N GLN A 199 28.58 -8.20 -5.12
CA GLN A 199 28.23 -7.84 -6.49
C GLN A 199 26.97 -6.96 -6.51
N PHE A 200 26.96 -5.95 -7.38
CA PHE A 200 25.81 -5.07 -7.55
C PHE A 200 25.41 -4.94 -9.01
N SER A 201 24.16 -5.22 -9.32
CA SER A 201 23.56 -5.03 -10.64
C SER A 201 22.31 -4.17 -10.59
N MET A 202 22.08 -3.39 -11.64
CA MET A 202 20.86 -2.58 -11.80
C MET A 202 20.42 -2.64 -13.26
N SER A 203 19.17 -3.01 -13.48
CA SER A 203 18.55 -3.15 -14.80
C SER A 203 17.26 -2.34 -14.87
N ILE A 204 17.08 -1.61 -15.96
CA ILE A 204 15.90 -0.76 -16.22
C ILE A 204 15.34 -1.15 -17.58
N SER A 205 14.05 -1.48 -17.64
CA SER A 205 13.38 -1.79 -18.91
C SER A 205 13.50 -0.64 -19.91
N PRO A 206 13.83 -0.92 -21.17
CA PRO A 206 13.87 0.08 -22.23
C PRO A 206 12.49 0.69 -22.56
N GLU A 207 11.39 0.04 -22.13
CA GLU A 207 10.01 0.53 -22.33
C GLU A 207 9.66 1.72 -21.40
N ILE A 208 10.49 2.01 -20.41
CA ILE A 208 10.32 3.15 -19.53
C ILE A 208 10.89 4.38 -20.22
N PRO A 209 10.10 5.44 -20.46
CA PRO A 209 10.57 6.67 -21.09
C PRO A 209 11.65 7.37 -20.26
N GLU A 210 12.40 8.25 -20.88
CA GLU A 210 13.46 8.99 -20.23
C GLU A 210 12.93 9.94 -19.16
N HIS A 211 11.80 10.61 -19.45
CA HIS A 211 11.15 11.52 -18.53
C HIS A 211 9.81 10.96 -18.04
N ILE A 212 9.57 11.10 -16.74
CA ILE A 212 8.30 10.72 -16.09
C ILE A 212 7.85 11.82 -15.14
N ILE A 213 6.57 11.80 -14.75
CA ILE A 213 6.00 12.76 -13.80
C ILE A 213 5.70 12.02 -12.48
N GLY A 214 6.27 12.50 -11.38
CA GLY A 214 6.07 11.92 -10.04
C GLY A 214 6.89 12.62 -8.98
N ASP A 215 7.01 11.98 -7.82
CA ASP A 215 7.85 12.46 -6.71
C ASP A 215 9.19 11.71 -6.69
N GLU A 216 10.18 12.28 -7.39
CA GLU A 216 11.54 11.75 -7.49
C GLU A 216 12.14 11.47 -6.10
N LEU A 217 11.99 12.42 -5.18
CA LEU A 217 12.59 12.34 -3.85
C LEU A 217 12.03 11.14 -3.06
N ARG A 218 10.74 10.86 -3.17
CA ARG A 218 10.10 9.75 -2.46
C ARG A 218 10.40 8.40 -3.08
N ILE A 219 10.50 8.33 -4.39
CA ILE A 219 10.97 7.12 -5.10
C ILE A 219 12.41 6.79 -4.66
N VAL A 220 13.30 7.77 -4.66
CA VAL A 220 14.68 7.64 -4.18
C VAL A 220 14.72 7.23 -2.70
N GLN A 221 13.86 7.78 -1.86
CA GLN A 221 13.76 7.43 -0.43
C GLN A 221 13.39 5.95 -0.23
N VAL A 222 12.40 5.44 -0.95
CA VAL A 222 12.01 4.01 -0.90
C VAL A 222 13.18 3.13 -1.35
N LEU A 223 13.78 3.42 -2.50
CA LEU A 223 14.92 2.66 -3.04
C LEU A 223 16.13 2.65 -2.10
N ASN A 224 16.49 3.82 -1.56
CA ASN A 224 17.61 3.93 -0.60
C ASN A 224 17.35 3.13 0.68
N ASN A 225 16.11 3.09 1.17
CA ASN A 225 15.77 2.30 2.35
C ASN A 225 15.93 0.79 2.07
N LEU A 226 15.38 0.30 0.96
CA LEU A 226 15.47 -1.10 0.57
C LEU A 226 16.91 -1.52 0.26
N LEU A 227 17.67 -0.74 -0.49
CA LEU A 227 19.07 -1.00 -0.81
C LEU A 227 19.98 -0.95 0.42
N SER A 228 19.73 -0.02 1.34
CA SER A 228 20.46 0.05 2.61
C SER A 228 20.21 -1.21 3.45
N ASN A 229 18.99 -1.70 3.50
CA ASN A 229 18.64 -2.97 4.17
C ASN A 229 19.31 -4.17 3.48
N ALA A 230 19.24 -4.28 2.16
CA ALA A 230 19.91 -5.31 1.39
C ALA A 230 21.42 -5.32 1.67
N CYS A 231 22.09 -4.17 1.61
CA CYS A 231 23.51 -4.04 1.92
C CYS A 231 23.82 -4.38 3.38
N LYS A 232 22.94 -4.04 4.32
CA LYS A 232 23.11 -4.29 5.75
C LYS A 232 23.07 -5.79 6.07
N PHE A 233 22.12 -6.52 5.50
CA PHE A 233 21.83 -7.90 5.82
C PHE A 233 22.51 -8.93 4.89
N THR A 234 23.22 -8.48 3.87
CA THR A 234 24.04 -9.32 2.99
C THR A 234 25.50 -9.20 3.38
N SER A 235 26.13 -10.32 3.71
CA SER A 235 27.54 -10.41 4.05
C SER A 235 28.40 -10.92 2.89
N VAL A 236 27.86 -11.81 2.06
CA VAL A 236 28.53 -12.41 0.89
C VAL A 236 27.48 -12.62 -0.19
N GLY A 237 27.85 -12.45 -1.46
CA GLY A 237 26.98 -12.67 -2.60
C GLY A 237 26.67 -11.39 -3.35
N ARG A 238 25.38 -11.11 -3.62
CA ARG A 238 24.99 -10.04 -4.55
C ARG A 238 23.72 -9.31 -4.14
N ILE A 239 23.58 -8.09 -4.69
CA ILE A 239 22.37 -7.27 -4.61
C ILE A 239 21.99 -6.87 -6.05
N ALA A 240 20.72 -7.02 -6.41
CA ALA A 240 20.22 -6.64 -7.71
C ALA A 240 19.00 -5.71 -7.58
N VAL A 241 18.90 -4.74 -8.50
CA VAL A 241 17.72 -3.89 -8.68
C VAL A 241 17.20 -4.06 -10.09
N GLU A 242 15.91 -4.30 -10.23
CA GLU A 242 15.26 -4.37 -11.52
C GLU A 242 14.04 -3.44 -11.54
N VAL A 243 13.85 -2.74 -12.67
CA VAL A 243 12.68 -1.87 -12.85
C VAL A 243 12.03 -2.19 -14.18
N VAL A 244 10.75 -2.53 -14.14
CA VAL A 244 9.97 -2.85 -15.34
C VAL A 244 8.66 -2.07 -15.38
N LYS A 245 8.21 -1.75 -16.59
CA LYS A 245 6.87 -1.22 -16.84
C LYS A 245 5.90 -2.39 -16.91
N THR A 246 4.84 -2.37 -16.10
CA THR A 246 3.86 -3.46 -16.02
C THR A 246 2.55 -3.14 -16.68
N SER A 247 2.13 -1.88 -16.64
CA SER A 247 0.86 -1.43 -17.21
C SER A 247 0.95 0.02 -17.66
N GLN A 248 0.06 0.41 -18.58
CA GLN A 248 -0.12 1.81 -18.98
C GLN A 248 -1.60 2.07 -19.21
N ILE A 249 -2.11 3.14 -18.62
CA ILE A 249 -3.49 3.61 -18.77
C ILE A 249 -3.44 5.10 -19.10
N HIS A 250 -3.81 5.45 -20.33
CA HIS A 250 -3.75 6.83 -20.84
C HIS A 250 -2.35 7.47 -20.69
N ASN A 251 -2.23 8.49 -19.87
CA ASN A 251 -1.00 9.22 -19.60
C ASN A 251 -0.31 8.80 -18.28
N ARG A 252 -0.70 7.66 -17.71
CA ARG A 252 -0.06 7.08 -16.52
C ARG A 252 0.49 5.69 -16.84
N MET A 253 1.62 5.35 -16.24
CA MET A 253 2.16 4.00 -16.30
C MET A 253 2.45 3.49 -14.90
N GLU A 254 2.41 2.18 -14.77
CA GLU A 254 2.78 1.47 -13.57
C GLU A 254 4.22 0.97 -13.71
N LEU A 255 5.05 1.36 -12.75
CA LEU A 255 6.42 0.89 -12.62
C LEU A 255 6.51 -0.12 -11.49
N PHE A 256 7.15 -1.25 -11.76
CA PHE A 256 7.41 -2.30 -10.81
C PHE A 256 8.90 -2.38 -10.53
N PHE A 257 9.25 -2.27 -9.25
CA PHE A 257 10.62 -2.28 -8.75
C PHE A 257 10.86 -3.56 -7.97
N LEU A 258 12.02 -4.17 -8.19
CA LEU A 258 12.51 -5.34 -7.46
C LEU A 258 13.86 -4.99 -6.85
N VAL A 259 14.02 -5.26 -5.56
CA VAL A 259 15.31 -5.21 -4.85
C VAL A 259 15.56 -6.59 -4.27
N ILE A 260 16.59 -7.26 -4.77
CA ILE A 260 16.89 -8.65 -4.46
C ILE A 260 18.23 -8.70 -3.75
N ASP A 261 18.32 -9.44 -2.66
CA ASP A 261 19.55 -9.72 -1.93
C ASP A 261 19.74 -11.21 -1.64
N THR A 262 20.98 -11.65 -1.51
CA THR A 262 21.36 -13.02 -1.10
C THR A 262 21.76 -13.08 0.37
N GLY A 263 21.15 -12.28 1.21
CA GLY A 263 21.47 -12.16 2.62
C GLY A 263 20.88 -13.26 3.50
N ILE A 264 20.76 -12.96 4.79
CA ILE A 264 20.28 -13.90 5.81
C ILE A 264 18.82 -14.34 5.62
N GLY A 265 18.05 -13.66 4.77
CA GLY A 265 16.61 -13.89 4.62
C GLY A 265 15.80 -13.58 5.88
N ILE A 266 14.49 -13.77 5.79
CA ILE A 266 13.52 -13.40 6.82
C ILE A 266 12.57 -14.57 7.04
N SER A 267 12.32 -14.94 8.30
CA SER A 267 11.37 -16.00 8.64
C SER A 267 9.94 -15.63 8.25
N LYS A 268 9.08 -16.61 7.98
CA LYS A 268 7.69 -16.37 7.60
C LYS A 268 6.91 -15.59 8.67
N GLU A 269 7.19 -15.87 9.95
CA GLU A 269 6.55 -15.22 11.11
C GLU A 269 6.92 -13.74 11.24
N ASP A 270 8.09 -13.36 10.75
CA ASP A 270 8.60 -12.00 10.83
C ASP A 270 8.21 -11.16 9.61
N GLN A 271 7.95 -11.79 8.45
CA GLN A 271 7.52 -11.09 7.24
C GLN A 271 6.23 -10.29 7.47
N ASP A 272 5.26 -10.83 8.21
CA ASP A 272 3.98 -10.18 8.52
C ASP A 272 4.14 -8.93 9.41
N LYS A 273 5.28 -8.83 10.13
CA LYS A 273 5.55 -7.72 11.08
C LYS A 273 6.43 -6.63 10.48
N LEU A 274 7.08 -6.87 9.33
CA LEU A 274 8.10 -5.98 8.77
C LEU A 274 7.63 -4.55 8.48
N PHE A 275 6.38 -4.42 8.09
CA PHE A 275 5.79 -3.13 7.74
C PHE A 275 5.04 -2.46 8.90
N GLN A 276 5.07 -3.05 10.09
CA GLN A 276 4.48 -2.45 11.30
C GLN A 276 5.43 -1.40 11.89
N SER A 277 4.86 -0.32 12.40
CA SER A 277 5.64 0.76 13.03
C SER A 277 6.39 0.26 14.26
N PHE A 278 7.66 0.65 14.40
CA PHE A 278 8.54 0.27 15.52
C PHE A 278 8.77 -1.24 15.66
N SER A 279 8.41 -2.03 14.66
CA SER A 279 8.67 -3.47 14.65
C SER A 279 10.14 -3.74 14.31
N GLN A 280 10.79 -4.55 15.12
CA GLN A 280 12.14 -5.07 14.89
C GLN A 280 12.13 -6.57 15.14
N VAL A 281 12.57 -7.32 14.16
CA VAL A 281 12.47 -8.78 14.10
C VAL A 281 13.23 -9.49 15.24
N ASP A 282 14.34 -8.92 15.74
CA ASP A 282 15.13 -9.53 16.80
C ASP A 282 15.94 -8.48 17.58
N ALA A 283 15.87 -8.54 18.93
CA ALA A 283 16.64 -7.67 19.81
C ALA A 283 18.18 -7.91 19.72
N SER A 284 18.61 -9.07 19.23
CA SER A 284 20.02 -9.40 18.99
C SER A 284 20.53 -8.74 17.70
N ILE A 285 19.73 -8.76 16.63
CA ILE A 285 20.00 -8.10 15.35
C ILE A 285 19.98 -6.59 15.52
N SER A 286 19.03 -6.06 16.30
CA SER A 286 18.90 -4.64 16.64
C SER A 286 20.17 -4.08 17.31
N ARG A 287 20.77 -4.80 18.27
CA ARG A 287 22.02 -4.40 18.94
C ARG A 287 23.24 -4.39 18.02
N ARG A 288 23.27 -5.25 17.01
CA ARG A 288 24.42 -5.40 16.10
C ARG A 288 24.36 -4.47 14.89
N TYR A 289 23.14 -4.14 14.42
CA TYR A 289 22.95 -3.45 13.16
C TYR A 289 22.14 -2.14 13.26
N GLY A 290 21.52 -1.81 14.39
CA GLY A 290 20.77 -0.57 14.62
C GLY A 290 19.55 -0.41 13.72
N GLY A 291 18.69 0.56 14.01
CA GLY A 291 17.56 0.94 13.19
C GLY A 291 16.40 1.45 14.04
N THR A 292 15.49 2.24 13.49
CA THR A 292 14.31 2.79 14.19
C THR A 292 13.07 1.89 14.07
N GLY A 293 13.06 0.92 13.14
CA GLY A 293 11.87 0.15 12.80
C GLY A 293 10.79 0.97 12.05
N LEU A 294 11.12 2.19 11.60
CA LEU A 294 10.20 3.07 10.87
C LEU A 294 10.37 2.99 9.36
N GLY A 295 11.56 2.63 8.88
CA GLY A 295 11.91 2.76 7.47
C GLY A 295 10.98 1.99 6.52
N LEU A 296 10.71 0.71 6.78
CA LEU A 296 9.82 -0.09 5.93
C LEU A 296 8.35 0.34 6.04
N ASN A 297 7.92 0.80 7.22
CA ASN A 297 6.58 1.36 7.37
C ASN A 297 6.41 2.65 6.55
N ILE A 298 7.41 3.54 6.58
CA ILE A 298 7.43 4.75 5.74
C ILE A 298 7.42 4.37 4.25
N CYS A 299 8.21 3.37 3.83
CA CYS A 299 8.18 2.87 2.45
C CYS A 299 6.77 2.44 2.04
N LYS A 300 6.09 1.66 2.89
CA LYS A 300 4.73 1.20 2.63
C LYS A 300 3.77 2.38 2.44
N GLN A 301 3.75 3.33 3.36
CA GLN A 301 2.86 4.49 3.29
C GLN A 301 3.16 5.39 2.09
N LEU A 302 4.44 5.61 1.74
CA LEU A 302 4.83 6.37 0.55
C LEU A 302 4.39 5.68 -0.74
N VAL A 303 4.57 4.37 -0.83
CA VAL A 303 4.15 3.57 -1.98
C VAL A 303 2.62 3.58 -2.12
N GLU A 304 1.87 3.45 -1.02
CA GLU A 304 0.41 3.56 -1.00
C GLU A 304 -0.07 4.95 -1.46
N LEU A 305 0.60 6.04 -1.07
CA LEU A 305 0.32 7.39 -1.57
C LEU A 305 0.59 7.55 -3.07
N MET A 306 1.51 6.76 -3.64
CA MET A 306 1.79 6.70 -5.08
C MET A 306 0.87 5.71 -5.82
N ASP A 307 -0.30 5.41 -5.28
CA ASP A 307 -1.30 4.46 -5.80
C ASP A 307 -0.73 3.04 -6.00
N GLY A 308 0.19 2.63 -5.16
CA GLY A 308 0.94 1.39 -5.30
C GLY A 308 0.81 0.42 -4.12
N SER A 309 1.63 -0.64 -4.16
CA SER A 309 1.77 -1.60 -3.06
C SER A 309 3.21 -2.10 -2.95
N ILE A 310 3.61 -2.55 -1.75
CA ILE A 310 4.92 -3.11 -1.47
C ILE A 310 4.78 -4.50 -0.86
N HIS A 311 5.63 -5.43 -1.30
CA HIS A 311 5.61 -6.82 -0.87
C HIS A 311 7.02 -7.32 -0.57
N VAL A 312 7.11 -8.42 0.19
CA VAL A 312 8.37 -9.11 0.47
C VAL A 312 8.18 -10.61 0.24
N GLU A 313 9.11 -11.22 -0.45
CA GLU A 313 9.27 -12.68 -0.55
C GLU A 313 10.66 -13.02 -0.02
N SER A 314 10.74 -13.86 1.00
CA SER A 314 12.03 -14.19 1.61
C SER A 314 12.00 -15.60 2.18
N THR A 315 13.18 -16.25 2.13
CA THR A 315 13.41 -17.53 2.79
C THR A 315 14.66 -17.39 3.66
N GLN A 316 14.54 -17.77 4.92
CA GLN A 316 15.65 -17.69 5.85
C GLN A 316 16.87 -18.46 5.33
N GLY A 317 18.03 -17.81 5.28
CA GLY A 317 19.28 -18.36 4.75
C GLY A 317 19.43 -18.26 3.22
N GLN A 318 18.43 -17.80 2.47
CA GLN A 318 18.49 -17.73 1.00
C GLN A 318 18.43 -16.30 0.46
N GLY A 319 18.13 -15.31 1.31
CA GLY A 319 18.00 -13.92 0.93
C GLY A 319 16.56 -13.42 0.88
N SER A 320 16.39 -12.19 0.39
CA SER A 320 15.09 -11.53 0.33
C SER A 320 14.87 -10.83 -1.01
N MET A 321 13.63 -10.77 -1.42
CA MET A 321 13.15 -10.00 -2.55
C MET A 321 12.07 -9.04 -2.07
N PHE A 322 12.39 -7.76 -2.05
CA PHE A 322 11.42 -6.70 -1.85
C PHE A 322 10.94 -6.20 -3.21
N SER A 323 9.65 -6.13 -3.38
CA SER A 323 9.04 -5.61 -4.59
C SER A 323 8.05 -4.50 -4.26
N PHE A 324 8.02 -3.44 -5.06
CA PHE A 324 6.98 -2.43 -4.95
C PHE A 324 6.59 -1.92 -6.34
N GLN A 325 5.35 -1.47 -6.45
CA GLN A 325 4.81 -0.89 -7.66
C GLN A 325 4.24 0.49 -7.35
N ILE A 326 4.33 1.40 -8.32
CA ILE A 326 3.81 2.77 -8.20
C ILE A 326 3.24 3.23 -9.55
N TRP A 327 2.32 4.18 -9.50
CA TRP A 327 1.80 4.85 -10.68
C TRP A 327 2.46 6.21 -10.87
N VAL A 328 3.02 6.43 -12.06
CA VAL A 328 3.67 7.69 -12.47
C VAL A 328 3.00 8.25 -13.73
N GLY A 329 3.13 9.57 -13.95
CA GLY A 329 2.66 10.22 -15.15
C GLY A 329 3.65 10.09 -16.30
N ILE A 330 3.14 10.14 -17.53
CA ILE A 330 3.94 10.19 -18.76
C ILE A 330 3.80 11.61 -19.33
N PRO A 331 4.89 12.36 -19.56
CA PRO A 331 4.85 13.67 -20.20
C PRO A 331 4.24 13.60 -21.61
N GLN A 332 3.58 14.66 -22.05
CA GLN A 332 2.98 14.70 -23.39
C GLN A 332 4.01 14.56 -24.52
N SER A 333 5.22 15.03 -24.31
CA SER A 333 6.37 14.87 -25.21
C SER A 333 6.69 13.39 -25.50
N GLU A 334 6.61 12.54 -24.47
CA GLU A 334 6.92 11.10 -24.54
C GLU A 334 5.76 10.27 -25.13
N LEU A 335 4.51 10.73 -24.99
CA LEU A 335 3.34 10.07 -25.57
C LEU A 335 3.34 10.10 -27.12
N GLN A 336 3.89 11.15 -27.74
CA GLN A 336 3.98 11.30 -29.19
C GLN A 336 5.08 10.41 -29.79
N THR A 337 6.15 10.14 -29.06
CA THR A 337 7.26 9.29 -29.51
C THR A 337 6.88 7.81 -29.49
N SER A 338 5.99 7.40 -28.60
CA SER A 338 5.56 5.99 -28.43
C SER A 338 4.63 5.49 -29.55
N GLN A 339 4.03 6.37 -30.36
CA GLN A 339 3.16 5.98 -31.47
C GLN A 339 3.92 5.55 -32.75
N SER A 340 5.23 5.79 -32.82
CA SER A 340 6.05 5.47 -34.00
C SER A 340 6.85 4.16 -33.91
N LEU A 341 6.77 3.44 -32.80
CA LEU A 341 7.47 2.16 -32.56
C LEU A 341 6.46 1.02 -32.38
N GLN A 342 5.86 0.60 -33.47
CA GLN A 342 5.17 -0.70 -33.54
C GLN A 342 6.23 -1.80 -33.75
N ASP A 343 6.72 -2.42 -32.69
CA ASP A 343 6.92 -3.85 -32.48
C ASP A 343 7.55 -4.12 -31.09
N PRO A 344 6.77 -4.53 -30.07
CA PRO A 344 7.27 -4.66 -28.70
C PRO A 344 8.00 -5.98 -28.42
N THR A 345 8.00 -6.93 -29.34
CA THR A 345 8.35 -8.32 -29.03
C THR A 345 9.85 -8.66 -29.02
N THR A 346 10.72 -7.83 -29.58
CA THR A 346 12.09 -8.27 -29.87
C THR A 346 13.18 -7.71 -28.91
N LYS A 347 12.89 -6.71 -28.06
CA LYS A 347 13.92 -6.07 -27.19
C LYS A 347 13.80 -6.37 -25.71
N PHE A 348 12.76 -7.06 -25.27
CA PHE A 348 12.53 -7.39 -23.87
C PHE A 348 13.45 -8.51 -23.33
N VAL A 349 14.14 -9.20 -24.21
CA VAL A 349 14.88 -10.44 -23.93
C VAL A 349 16.19 -10.26 -23.17
N SER A 350 16.77 -9.05 -23.14
CA SER A 350 18.11 -8.89 -22.56
C SER A 350 18.16 -8.50 -21.07
N SER A 351 17.07 -7.99 -20.50
CA SER A 351 17.09 -7.38 -19.16
C SER A 351 16.85 -8.36 -18.00
N ILE A 352 16.27 -9.53 -18.25
CA ILE A 352 16.00 -10.54 -17.20
C ILE A 352 17.02 -11.69 -17.21
N HIS A 353 18.07 -11.62 -17.99
CA HIS A 353 19.14 -12.63 -17.98
C HIS A 353 19.80 -12.76 -16.59
N SER A 354 19.74 -11.67 -15.79
CA SER A 354 20.31 -11.65 -14.43
C SER A 354 19.54 -12.48 -13.39
N LEU A 355 18.22 -12.66 -13.55
CA LEU A 355 17.42 -13.45 -12.59
C LEU A 355 17.68 -14.97 -12.72
N ALA A 356 17.91 -15.44 -13.93
CA ALA A 356 18.20 -16.87 -14.17
C ALA A 356 19.60 -17.28 -13.67
N GLU A 357 20.59 -16.40 -13.85
CA GLU A 357 21.91 -16.58 -13.28
C GLU A 357 21.90 -16.46 -11.76
N PHE A 358 20.95 -15.67 -11.21
CA PHE A 358 20.80 -15.45 -9.78
C PHE A 358 20.44 -16.73 -9.01
N THR A 359 19.65 -17.61 -9.58
CA THR A 359 19.18 -18.85 -8.93
C THR A 359 20.02 -20.08 -9.28
N ALA A 360 20.70 -20.09 -10.43
CA ALA A 360 21.42 -21.27 -10.92
C ALA A 360 22.77 -21.53 -10.23
N GLU A 361 23.43 -20.49 -9.65
CA GLU A 361 24.75 -20.64 -9.02
C GLU A 361 24.70 -21.04 -7.54
N ASN A 362 23.54 -20.98 -6.87
CA ASN A 362 23.39 -21.40 -5.48
C ASN A 362 22.74 -22.79 -5.40
N GLY A 363 23.55 -23.82 -5.64
CA GLY A 363 23.35 -25.24 -5.39
C GLY A 363 22.03 -25.66 -4.71
N MET A 364 20.97 -25.82 -5.47
CA MET A 364 19.83 -26.67 -5.13
C MET A 364 19.84 -27.85 -6.10
N ASP A 365 20.44 -28.95 -5.70
CA ASP A 365 20.12 -30.28 -6.24
C ASP A 365 18.64 -30.56 -5.92
N HIS A 366 17.80 -30.45 -6.91
CA HIS A 366 16.43 -30.94 -7.13
C HIS A 366 15.50 -29.94 -7.83
N VAL A 367 16.02 -29.00 -8.63
CA VAL A 367 15.16 -28.19 -9.52
C VAL A 367 14.80 -29.08 -10.72
N ARG A 368 13.52 -29.42 -10.87
CA ARG A 368 13.01 -30.12 -12.06
C ARG A 368 13.26 -29.24 -13.28
N LYS A 369 14.14 -29.68 -14.16
CA LYS A 369 14.60 -28.92 -15.32
C LYS A 369 13.42 -28.59 -16.23
N TYR A 370 13.22 -27.30 -16.56
CA TYR A 370 12.19 -26.84 -17.47
C TYR A 370 12.26 -27.59 -18.82
N GLY A 371 11.10 -27.92 -19.39
CA GLY A 371 11.01 -28.58 -20.71
C GLY A 371 11.03 -30.11 -20.68
N THR A 372 11.24 -30.74 -19.50
CA THR A 372 11.00 -32.18 -19.36
C THR A 372 9.51 -32.48 -19.47
N GLN A 373 9.15 -33.69 -19.90
CA GLN A 373 7.75 -34.07 -20.05
C GLN A 373 6.99 -33.96 -18.73
N GLU A 374 7.62 -34.36 -17.62
CA GLU A 374 7.05 -34.27 -16.29
C GLU A 374 6.83 -32.80 -15.84
N ASN A 375 7.79 -31.90 -16.07
CA ASN A 375 7.66 -30.48 -15.81
C ASN A 375 6.53 -29.83 -16.62
N ARG A 376 6.42 -30.15 -17.91
CA ARG A 376 5.36 -29.63 -18.81
C ARG A 376 3.96 -30.08 -18.36
N GLU A 377 3.80 -31.32 -17.93
CA GLU A 377 2.52 -31.84 -17.45
C GLU A 377 2.11 -31.18 -16.12
N GLU A 378 3.07 -31.00 -15.20
CA GLU A 378 2.86 -30.35 -13.93
C GLU A 378 2.55 -28.86 -14.10
N LEU A 379 3.29 -28.14 -14.93
CA LEU A 379 3.05 -26.74 -15.30
C LEU A 379 1.65 -26.53 -15.88
N LYS A 380 1.24 -27.40 -16.81
CA LYS A 380 -0.10 -27.32 -17.40
C LYS A 380 -1.21 -27.60 -16.39
N ARG A 381 -0.99 -28.54 -15.46
CA ARG A 381 -1.91 -28.88 -14.40
C ARG A 381 -2.10 -27.70 -13.43
N ASP A 382 -0.99 -27.06 -13.02
CA ASP A 382 -1.05 -26.00 -12.01
C ASP A 382 -1.54 -24.67 -12.62
N LEU A 383 -1.26 -24.39 -13.88
CA LEU A 383 -1.90 -23.32 -14.64
C LEU A 383 -3.43 -23.49 -14.76
N ASN A 384 -3.90 -24.71 -14.99
CA ASN A 384 -5.34 -24.98 -15.04
C ASN A 384 -6.01 -24.84 -13.65
N LYS A 385 -5.31 -25.24 -12.58
CA LYS A 385 -5.80 -25.04 -11.21
C LYS A 385 -5.83 -23.55 -10.81
N LEU A 386 -4.83 -22.78 -11.27
CA LEU A 386 -4.79 -21.34 -11.06
C LEU A 386 -6.04 -20.68 -11.65
N ILE A 387 -6.31 -20.92 -12.96
CA ILE A 387 -7.45 -20.28 -13.60
C ILE A 387 -8.78 -20.73 -13.00
N LEU A 388 -8.93 -22.01 -12.66
CA LEU A 388 -10.10 -22.51 -11.99
C LEU A 388 -10.30 -21.86 -10.60
N SER A 389 -9.23 -21.63 -9.85
CA SER A 389 -9.30 -20.93 -8.57
C SER A 389 -9.75 -19.47 -8.74
N VAL A 390 -9.31 -18.80 -9.79
CA VAL A 390 -9.74 -17.44 -10.13
C VAL A 390 -11.22 -17.42 -10.57
N GLU A 391 -11.68 -18.39 -11.36
CA GLU A 391 -13.09 -18.52 -11.76
C GLU A 391 -14.01 -18.81 -10.55
N MET A 392 -13.48 -19.46 -9.52
CA MET A 392 -14.19 -19.72 -8.25
C MET A 392 -14.04 -18.58 -7.22
N ASP A 393 -13.49 -17.45 -7.59
CA ASP A 393 -13.19 -16.29 -6.72
C ASP A 393 -12.30 -16.66 -5.49
N ASN A 394 -11.50 -17.71 -5.61
CA ASN A 394 -10.59 -18.17 -4.56
C ASN A 394 -9.17 -17.67 -4.82
N TRP A 395 -8.95 -16.37 -4.57
CA TRP A 395 -7.70 -15.68 -4.85
C TRP A 395 -6.51 -16.20 -4.04
N VAL A 396 -6.73 -16.67 -2.82
CA VAL A 396 -5.67 -17.27 -1.97
C VAL A 396 -5.08 -18.51 -2.64
N LYS A 397 -5.93 -19.43 -3.14
CA LYS A 397 -5.46 -20.61 -3.87
C LYS A 397 -4.86 -20.24 -5.24
N ALA A 398 -5.36 -19.21 -5.89
CA ALA A 398 -4.81 -18.73 -7.13
C ALA A 398 -3.36 -18.23 -6.95
N GLU A 399 -3.06 -17.53 -5.85
CA GLU A 399 -1.69 -17.10 -5.49
C GLU A 399 -0.76 -18.28 -5.21
N GLU A 400 -1.24 -19.31 -4.50
CA GLU A 400 -0.46 -20.54 -4.25
C GLU A 400 -0.07 -21.21 -5.57
N PHE A 401 -1.01 -21.37 -6.51
CA PHE A 401 -0.72 -21.96 -7.81
C PHE A 401 0.15 -21.06 -8.69
N ALA A 402 0.03 -19.73 -8.60
CA ALA A 402 0.91 -18.80 -9.30
C ALA A 402 2.37 -18.90 -8.80
N ALA A 403 2.57 -19.15 -7.51
CA ALA A 403 3.89 -19.40 -6.94
C ALA A 403 4.47 -20.74 -7.46
N MET A 404 3.67 -21.83 -7.48
CA MET A 404 4.09 -23.14 -8.02
C MET A 404 4.45 -23.07 -9.50
N VAL A 405 3.65 -22.37 -10.33
CA VAL A 405 3.92 -22.12 -11.75
C VAL A 405 5.23 -21.38 -11.93
N ARG A 406 5.52 -20.40 -11.09
CA ARG A 406 6.80 -19.68 -11.10
C ARG A 406 7.98 -20.59 -10.80
N GLU A 407 7.86 -21.45 -9.79
CA GLU A 407 8.90 -22.40 -9.40
C GLU A 407 9.22 -23.38 -10.54
N LEU A 408 8.20 -23.91 -11.20
CA LEU A 408 8.35 -24.82 -12.34
C LEU A 408 8.93 -24.14 -13.60
N THR A 409 8.99 -22.82 -13.65
CA THR A 409 9.48 -22.04 -14.79
C THR A 409 10.78 -21.28 -14.50
N MET A 410 11.48 -21.59 -13.40
CA MET A 410 12.73 -20.92 -13.02
C MET A 410 13.81 -21.03 -14.10
N ASP A 411 13.91 -22.18 -14.78
CA ASP A 411 14.88 -22.43 -15.86
C ASP A 411 14.27 -22.21 -17.26
N ALA A 412 13.07 -21.67 -17.36
CA ALA A 412 12.37 -21.47 -18.62
C ALA A 412 12.99 -20.33 -19.44
N PRO A 413 12.76 -20.30 -20.76
CA PRO A 413 13.07 -19.15 -21.59
C PRO A 413 12.42 -17.87 -21.06
N GLN A 414 13.04 -16.76 -21.38
CA GLN A 414 12.68 -15.44 -20.86
C GLN A 414 11.22 -15.03 -21.11
N GLU A 415 10.67 -15.36 -22.28
CA GLU A 415 9.27 -15.08 -22.60
C GLU A 415 8.31 -15.76 -21.62
N VAL A 416 8.60 -17.02 -21.28
CA VAL A 416 7.80 -17.79 -20.31
C VAL A 416 7.88 -17.17 -18.92
N LYS A 417 9.09 -16.82 -18.46
CA LYS A 417 9.30 -16.18 -17.15
C LYS A 417 8.53 -14.86 -17.02
N SER A 418 8.62 -14.02 -18.07
CA SER A 418 7.89 -12.75 -18.10
C SER A 418 6.39 -12.94 -18.10
N GLY A 419 5.90 -13.93 -18.87
CA GLY A 419 4.48 -14.28 -18.90
C GLY A 419 3.96 -14.77 -17.54
N VAL A 420 4.72 -15.62 -16.86
CA VAL A 420 4.40 -16.13 -15.54
C VAL A 420 4.41 -15.01 -14.47
N LEU A 421 5.37 -14.10 -14.54
CA LEU A 421 5.43 -12.96 -13.63
C LEU A 421 4.21 -12.05 -13.80
N ARG A 422 3.85 -11.71 -15.04
CA ARG A 422 2.64 -10.93 -15.35
C ARG A 422 1.37 -11.60 -14.85
N LEU A 423 1.27 -12.90 -15.04
CA LEU A 423 0.14 -13.70 -14.55
C LEU A 423 0.05 -13.67 -13.02
N LYS A 424 1.18 -13.89 -12.30
CA LYS A 424 1.24 -13.78 -10.84
C LYS A 424 0.80 -12.42 -10.34
N MET A 425 1.27 -11.36 -10.97
CA MET A 425 0.91 -9.98 -10.59
C MET A 425 -0.58 -9.70 -10.81
N ALA A 426 -1.17 -10.22 -11.89
CA ALA A 426 -2.60 -10.08 -12.14
C ALA A 426 -3.44 -10.82 -11.08
N VAL A 427 -2.98 -11.99 -10.65
CA VAL A 427 -3.60 -12.74 -9.54
C VAL A 427 -3.55 -11.95 -8.24
N GLN A 428 -2.40 -11.36 -7.90
CA GLN A 428 -2.24 -10.53 -6.70
C GLN A 428 -3.14 -9.28 -6.72
N LYS A 429 -3.43 -8.74 -7.91
CA LYS A 429 -4.38 -7.62 -8.08
C LYS A 429 -5.84 -8.05 -8.06
N GLN A 430 -6.13 -9.34 -7.99
CA GLN A 430 -7.47 -9.93 -8.01
C GLN A 430 -8.31 -9.44 -9.21
N ASN A 431 -7.67 -9.26 -10.37
CA ASN A 431 -8.32 -8.75 -11.57
C ASN A 431 -8.53 -9.88 -12.59
N TYR A 432 -9.76 -10.39 -12.67
CA TYR A 432 -10.15 -11.51 -13.51
C TYR A 432 -9.78 -11.34 -15.01
N ASP A 433 -10.12 -10.19 -15.60
CA ASP A 433 -9.90 -9.94 -17.03
C ASP A 433 -8.41 -9.92 -17.37
N THR A 434 -7.60 -9.31 -16.51
CA THR A 434 -6.15 -9.24 -16.66
C THR A 434 -5.50 -10.63 -16.49
N VAL A 435 -5.96 -11.41 -15.50
CA VAL A 435 -5.50 -12.80 -15.30
C VAL A 435 -5.80 -13.65 -16.51
N ASN A 436 -7.03 -13.57 -17.04
CA ASN A 436 -7.42 -14.35 -18.21
C ASN A 436 -6.60 -13.97 -19.47
N THR A 437 -6.37 -12.67 -19.66
CA THR A 437 -5.52 -12.17 -20.77
C THR A 437 -4.10 -12.73 -20.69
N TYR A 438 -3.45 -12.65 -19.55
CA TYR A 438 -2.07 -13.16 -19.38
C TYR A 438 -2.00 -14.69 -19.38
N TYR A 439 -3.02 -15.37 -18.87
CA TYR A 439 -3.13 -16.83 -18.96
C TYR A 439 -3.19 -17.30 -20.42
N GLN A 440 -4.02 -16.67 -21.25
CA GLN A 440 -4.12 -17.04 -22.68
C GLN A 440 -2.82 -16.75 -23.42
N ALA A 441 -2.19 -15.60 -23.17
CA ALA A 441 -0.89 -15.25 -23.75
C ALA A 441 0.19 -16.26 -23.36
N LEU A 442 0.27 -16.64 -22.09
CA LEU A 442 1.23 -17.64 -21.60
C LEU A 442 0.97 -19.01 -22.20
N LYS A 443 -0.30 -19.40 -22.36
CA LYS A 443 -0.69 -20.68 -22.98
C LYS A 443 -0.28 -20.77 -24.45
N GLU A 444 -0.32 -19.68 -25.20
CA GLU A 444 0.19 -19.64 -26.58
C GLU A 444 1.72 -19.78 -26.63
N ILE A 445 2.44 -19.11 -25.72
CA ILE A 445 3.91 -19.24 -25.61
C ILE A 445 4.31 -20.69 -25.26
N LEU A 446 3.55 -21.37 -24.42
CA LEU A 446 3.84 -22.76 -24.00
C LEU A 446 3.44 -23.82 -25.03
N LYS A 447 2.70 -23.49 -26.10
CA LYS A 447 2.38 -24.41 -27.21
C LYS A 447 3.53 -24.57 -28.21
N ASN A 448 4.37 -23.52 -28.32
CA ASN A 448 5.56 -23.50 -29.18
C ASN A 448 6.78 -24.03 -28.40
#